data_b97a26c88b93fdd75bf93e0f7b0b2bf0
#
_entry.id   b97a26c88b93fdd75bf93e0f7b0b2bf0
#
_cell.length_a   1.000
_cell.length_b   1.000
_cell.length_c   1.000
_cell.angle_alpha   90.00
_cell.angle_beta   90.00
_cell.angle_gamma   90.00
#
_symmetry.space_group_name_H-M   'P 1'
#
loop_
_entity.id
_entity.type
_entity.pdbx_description
1 polymer ?
#
loop_
_entity_poly.entity_id
_entity_poly.type
_entity_poly.pdbx_seq_one_letter_code
_entity_poly.pdbx_strand_id
1 'polypeptide(L)'
;MLTNLIKNSIKQGYFKVMFSKIFKRFEKDTTSQATQWAKKNVGLSTEDFCKLIDKDLWNETIFEMRVLEKDAENILSKINFSLGGGGNYYLLYFLIRKTNPKIVVETGVAAGWSSLCILRAFKKSGFGKLYSSDFPYFRLKDPEKYIGVIAKKETNLHSWDLDFRGDKISLPSIKSKLGKGKRDLVHYDSDKSYSGLLMAINILK
;
A
#
# COMPACT_ATOMS: atom_id res chain seq x y z
N MET A 1 -14.79 -9.31 -19.75
CA MET A 1 -14.69 -8.37 -18.61
C MET A 1 -15.81 -8.58 -17.60
N LEU A 2 -17.08 -8.54 -17.99
CA LEU A 2 -18.25 -8.78 -17.12
C LEU A 2 -18.27 -10.18 -16.52
N THR A 3 -17.92 -11.18 -17.31
CA THR A 3 -17.85 -12.60 -16.89
C THR A 3 -16.83 -12.83 -15.78
N ASN A 4 -15.66 -12.17 -15.84
CA ASN A 4 -14.66 -12.26 -14.79
C ASN A 4 -15.12 -11.55 -13.50
N LEU A 5 -15.82 -10.43 -13.64
CA LEU A 5 -16.41 -9.73 -12.51
C LEU A 5 -17.37 -10.64 -11.73
N ILE A 6 -18.31 -11.29 -12.43
CA ILE A 6 -19.27 -12.23 -11.84
C ILE A 6 -18.54 -13.42 -11.18
N LYS A 7 -17.64 -14.06 -11.93
CA LYS A 7 -16.88 -15.22 -11.43
C LYS A 7 -16.05 -14.91 -10.19
N ASN A 8 -15.40 -13.75 -10.15
CA ASN A 8 -14.59 -13.34 -9.01
C ASN A 8 -15.45 -12.88 -7.82
N SER A 9 -16.64 -12.31 -8.07
CA SER A 9 -17.53 -11.88 -6.98
C SER A 9 -18.16 -13.04 -6.20
N ILE A 10 -18.29 -14.22 -6.83
CA ILE A 10 -18.83 -15.43 -6.20
C ILE A 10 -17.76 -16.10 -5.30
N LYS A 11 -16.48 -15.80 -5.47
CA LYS A 11 -15.44 -16.28 -4.57
C LYS A 11 -15.73 -15.84 -3.13
N GLN A 12 -15.52 -16.75 -2.20
CA GLN A 12 -15.88 -16.61 -0.79
C GLN A 12 -15.34 -15.28 -0.18
N GLY A 13 -16.23 -14.43 0.31
CA GLY A 13 -15.90 -13.16 0.96
C GLY A 13 -15.88 -11.94 0.03
N TYR A 14 -15.77 -12.08 -1.29
CA TYR A 14 -15.65 -10.94 -2.20
C TYR A 14 -16.99 -10.25 -2.52
N PHE A 15 -18.10 -10.94 -2.42
CA PHE A 15 -19.43 -10.40 -2.71
C PHE A 15 -19.77 -9.19 -1.82
N LYS A 16 -19.59 -9.32 -0.51
CA LYS A 16 -19.85 -8.22 0.45
C LYS A 16 -19.02 -6.98 0.18
N VAL A 17 -17.78 -7.19 -0.22
CA VAL A 17 -16.84 -6.12 -0.55
C VAL A 17 -17.20 -5.42 -1.84
N MET A 18 -17.58 -6.17 -2.86
CA MET A 18 -18.01 -5.60 -4.14
C MET A 18 -19.28 -4.78 -3.98
N PHE A 19 -20.24 -5.26 -3.20
CA PHE A 19 -21.44 -4.50 -2.83
C PHE A 19 -21.08 -3.19 -2.10
N SER A 20 -20.20 -3.25 -1.11
CA SER A 20 -19.71 -2.07 -0.40
C SER A 20 -19.08 -1.03 -1.34
N LYS A 21 -18.30 -1.46 -2.35
CA LYS A 21 -17.71 -0.55 -3.36
C LYS A 21 -18.75 0.08 -4.28
N ILE A 22 -19.85 -0.61 -4.58
CA ILE A 22 -20.95 -0.06 -5.39
C ILE A 22 -21.67 1.05 -4.61
N PHE A 23 -21.98 0.81 -3.34
CA PHE A 23 -22.63 1.83 -2.49
C PHE A 23 -21.76 3.06 -2.27
N LYS A 24 -20.44 2.89 -2.13
CA LYS A 24 -19.50 4.02 -1.99
C LYS A 24 -19.43 4.97 -3.19
N ARG A 25 -19.84 4.54 -4.38
CA ARG A 25 -19.93 5.42 -5.55
C ARG A 25 -21.01 6.51 -5.40
N PHE A 26 -21.92 6.34 -4.44
CA PHE A 26 -22.96 7.31 -4.12
C PHE A 26 -22.56 8.24 -2.96
N GLU A 27 -21.39 8.01 -2.31
CA GLU A 27 -20.86 8.96 -1.33
C GLU A 27 -20.37 10.23 -2.03
N LYS A 28 -20.61 11.38 -1.38
CA LYS A 28 -20.20 12.69 -1.91
C LYS A 28 -18.66 12.72 -2.06
N ASP A 29 -18.20 12.99 -3.27
CA ASP A 29 -16.75 13.12 -3.54
C ASP A 29 -16.24 14.44 -2.97
N THR A 30 -15.40 14.38 -1.95
CA THR A 30 -14.73 15.51 -1.32
C THR A 30 -13.25 15.63 -1.73
N THR A 31 -12.80 14.82 -2.69
CA THR A 31 -11.39 14.74 -3.13
C THR A 31 -10.86 16.10 -3.60
N SER A 32 -11.68 16.88 -4.32
CA SER A 32 -11.29 18.21 -4.78
C SER A 32 -11.00 19.16 -3.62
N GLN A 33 -11.88 19.18 -2.61
CA GLN A 33 -11.71 20.03 -1.41
C GLN A 33 -10.49 19.62 -0.60
N ALA A 34 -10.29 18.30 -0.40
CA ALA A 34 -9.12 17.77 0.29
C ALA A 34 -7.81 18.12 -0.44
N THR A 35 -7.81 18.03 -1.78
CA THR A 35 -6.66 18.41 -2.59
C THR A 35 -6.34 19.91 -2.51
N GLN A 36 -7.36 20.78 -2.54
CA GLN A 36 -7.18 22.22 -2.40
C GLN A 36 -6.65 22.58 -1.01
N TRP A 37 -7.19 21.94 0.03
CA TRP A 37 -6.71 22.12 1.40
C TRP A 37 -5.25 21.69 1.53
N ALA A 38 -4.88 20.53 1.02
CA ALA A 38 -3.52 20.03 1.05
C ALA A 38 -2.56 21.01 0.34
N LYS A 39 -2.87 21.44 -0.89
CA LYS A 39 -2.06 22.41 -1.64
C LYS A 39 -1.84 23.73 -0.89
N LYS A 40 -2.87 24.20 -0.16
CA LYS A 40 -2.78 25.45 0.63
C LYS A 40 -1.91 25.31 1.87
N ASN A 41 -1.81 24.09 2.44
CA ASN A 41 -1.15 23.85 3.73
C ASN A 41 0.19 23.12 3.61
N VAL A 42 0.62 22.75 2.40
CA VAL A 42 1.96 22.18 2.19
C VAL A 42 3.01 23.28 2.37
N GLY A 43 3.89 23.07 3.35
CA GLY A 43 4.95 24.01 3.67
C GLY A 43 6.30 23.68 3.04
N LEU A 44 6.59 22.39 2.82
CA LEU A 44 7.86 21.91 2.29
C LEU A 44 7.63 20.87 1.19
N SER A 45 8.54 20.80 0.23
CA SER A 45 8.61 19.66 -0.68
C SER A 45 9.08 18.39 0.08
N THR A 46 8.82 17.22 -0.46
CA THR A 46 9.36 15.96 0.10
C THR A 46 10.87 16.00 0.20
N GLU A 47 11.53 16.54 -0.81
CA GLU A 47 12.98 16.67 -0.86
C GLU A 47 13.51 17.57 0.25
N ASP A 48 12.94 18.79 0.38
CA ASP A 48 13.37 19.74 1.41
C ASP A 48 13.14 19.17 2.81
N PHE A 49 11.98 18.55 3.04
CA PHE A 49 11.66 17.90 4.30
C PHE A 49 12.67 16.79 4.64
N CYS A 50 12.96 15.90 3.71
CA CYS A 50 13.88 14.80 3.93
C CYS A 50 15.33 15.28 4.11
N LYS A 51 15.77 16.26 3.32
CA LYS A 51 17.11 16.87 3.46
C LYS A 51 17.30 17.59 4.78
N LEU A 52 16.24 18.22 5.30
CA LEU A 52 16.28 18.88 6.60
C LEU A 52 16.49 17.89 7.75
N ILE A 53 15.94 16.68 7.61
CA ILE A 53 16.06 15.62 8.64
C ILE A 53 17.38 14.85 8.50
N ASP A 54 17.73 14.44 7.27
CA ASP A 54 18.91 13.63 7.00
C ASP A 54 19.26 13.66 5.50
N LYS A 55 20.17 14.55 5.14
CA LYS A 55 20.57 14.78 3.75
C LYS A 55 21.24 13.56 3.12
N ASP A 56 22.06 12.86 3.89
CA ASP A 56 22.81 11.71 3.37
C ASP A 56 21.87 10.52 3.12
N LEU A 57 20.96 10.26 4.04
CA LEU A 57 19.92 9.26 3.85
C LEU A 57 19.00 9.62 2.68
N TRP A 58 18.71 10.91 2.45
CA TRP A 58 17.93 11.33 1.28
C TRP A 58 18.66 11.03 -0.03
N ASN A 59 19.96 11.28 -0.10
CA ASN A 59 20.76 10.95 -1.29
C ASN A 59 20.79 9.44 -1.54
N GLU A 60 20.95 8.62 -0.49
CA GLU A 60 20.80 7.16 -0.58
C GLU A 60 19.40 6.78 -1.09
N THR A 61 18.36 7.41 -0.57
CA THR A 61 16.96 7.17 -0.96
C THR A 61 16.75 7.40 -2.45
N ILE A 62 17.25 8.52 -3.00
CA ILE A 62 17.13 8.82 -4.43
C ILE A 62 17.77 7.71 -5.28
N PHE A 63 18.96 7.28 -4.90
CA PHE A 63 19.67 6.22 -5.62
C PHE A 63 18.89 4.91 -5.60
N GLU A 64 18.48 4.45 -4.44
CA GLU A 64 17.73 3.20 -4.26
C GLU A 64 16.38 3.22 -4.99
N MET A 65 15.68 4.36 -4.98
CA MET A 65 14.38 4.47 -5.66
C MET A 65 14.51 4.47 -7.18
N ARG A 66 15.56 5.04 -7.76
CA ARG A 66 15.85 4.92 -9.21
C ARG A 66 16.07 3.47 -9.64
N VAL A 67 16.79 2.70 -8.83
CA VAL A 67 16.98 1.27 -9.08
C VAL A 67 15.64 0.53 -8.97
N LEU A 68 14.86 0.84 -7.94
CA LEU A 68 13.53 0.27 -7.75
C LEU A 68 12.60 0.55 -8.95
N GLU A 69 12.57 1.79 -9.43
CA GLU A 69 11.77 2.20 -10.59
C GLU A 69 12.11 1.38 -11.83
N LYS A 70 13.39 1.26 -12.14
CA LYS A 70 13.86 0.47 -13.29
C LYS A 70 13.43 -1.00 -13.20
N ASP A 71 13.55 -1.61 -12.02
CA ASP A 71 13.14 -2.99 -11.81
C ASP A 71 11.63 -3.17 -11.91
N ALA A 72 10.87 -2.23 -11.36
CA ALA A 72 9.40 -2.22 -11.44
C ALA A 72 8.92 -2.03 -12.89
N GLU A 73 9.50 -1.10 -13.65
CA GLU A 73 9.19 -0.85 -15.05
C GLU A 73 9.44 -2.09 -15.92
N ASN A 74 10.53 -2.83 -15.70
CA ASN A 74 10.83 -4.08 -16.39
C ASN A 74 9.74 -5.16 -16.18
N ILE A 75 9.04 -5.13 -15.05
CA ILE A 75 7.94 -6.04 -14.76
C ILE A 75 6.64 -5.50 -15.38
N LEU A 76 6.35 -4.22 -15.16
CA LEU A 76 5.11 -3.58 -15.57
C LEU A 76 5.00 -3.46 -17.10
N SER A 77 6.11 -3.29 -17.83
CA SER A 77 6.12 -3.25 -19.28
C SER A 77 5.59 -4.52 -19.96
N LYS A 78 5.56 -5.64 -19.24
CA LYS A 78 5.00 -6.92 -19.69
C LYS A 78 3.49 -7.06 -19.43
N ILE A 79 2.88 -6.06 -18.82
CA ILE A 79 1.47 -6.03 -18.45
C ILE A 79 0.77 -4.97 -19.28
N ASN A 80 -0.21 -5.37 -20.08
CA ASN A 80 -0.89 -4.52 -21.06
C ASN A 80 -2.07 -3.71 -20.49
N PHE A 81 -2.10 -3.47 -19.18
CA PHE A 81 -3.11 -2.65 -18.52
C PHE A 81 -2.53 -1.97 -17.29
N SER A 82 -3.14 -0.84 -16.87
CA SER A 82 -2.69 -0.09 -15.70
C SER A 82 -3.11 -0.79 -14.41
N LEU A 83 -2.14 -0.92 -13.49
CA LEU A 83 -2.34 -1.43 -12.12
C LEU A 83 -2.33 -0.32 -11.06
N GLY A 84 -2.36 0.94 -11.49
CA GLY A 84 -2.19 2.09 -10.61
C GLY A 84 -0.71 2.50 -10.47
N GLY A 85 -0.49 3.72 -9.98
CA GLY A 85 0.83 4.25 -9.68
C GLY A 85 1.20 4.07 -8.21
N GLY A 86 2.45 4.36 -7.91
CA GLY A 86 2.91 4.52 -6.53
C GLY A 86 2.54 5.89 -5.97
N GLY A 87 2.27 5.99 -4.69
CA GLY A 87 2.19 7.26 -3.98
C GLY A 87 3.59 7.87 -3.80
N ASN A 88 3.80 8.56 -2.68
CA ASN A 88 5.12 9.11 -2.36
C ASN A 88 6.03 8.03 -1.73
N TYR A 89 6.44 7.04 -2.53
CA TYR A 89 7.28 5.92 -2.07
C TYR A 89 8.73 6.36 -1.76
N TYR A 90 9.20 7.48 -2.28
CA TYR A 90 10.47 8.10 -1.86
C TYR A 90 10.41 8.49 -0.37
N LEU A 91 9.38 9.24 0.02
CA LEU A 91 9.18 9.61 1.43
C LEU A 91 9.00 8.37 2.30
N LEU A 92 8.26 7.38 1.83
CA LEU A 92 8.00 6.15 2.58
C LEU A 92 9.30 5.36 2.83
N TYR A 93 10.14 5.20 1.80
CA TYR A 93 11.46 4.57 1.96
C TYR A 93 12.33 5.31 2.97
N PHE A 94 12.43 6.64 2.81
CA PHE A 94 13.18 7.51 3.73
C PHE A 94 12.70 7.35 5.17
N LEU A 95 11.40 7.40 5.41
CA LEU A 95 10.82 7.26 6.76
C LEU A 95 11.11 5.88 7.35
N ILE A 96 10.97 4.81 6.59
CA ILE A 96 11.28 3.45 7.08
C ILE A 96 12.75 3.31 7.42
N ARG A 97 13.64 3.80 6.59
CA ARG A 97 15.08 3.78 6.84
C ARG A 97 15.46 4.63 8.06
N LYS A 98 14.81 5.78 8.24
CA LYS A 98 15.07 6.70 9.35
C LYS A 98 14.53 6.19 10.69
N THR A 99 13.32 5.64 10.69
CA THR A 99 12.65 5.19 11.92
C THR A 99 12.91 3.73 12.26
N ASN A 100 13.34 2.94 11.27
CA ASN A 100 13.74 1.55 11.41
C ASN A 100 12.66 0.66 12.07
N PRO A 101 11.41 0.69 11.59
CA PRO A 101 10.31 -0.04 12.19
C PRO A 101 10.50 -1.55 12.02
N LYS A 102 10.13 -2.33 13.03
CA LYS A 102 10.13 -3.80 12.97
C LYS A 102 8.88 -4.33 12.27
N ILE A 103 7.76 -3.64 12.43
CA ILE A 103 6.47 -4.04 11.89
C ILE A 103 5.81 -2.86 11.20
N VAL A 104 5.51 -3.05 9.92
CA VAL A 104 4.72 -2.12 9.10
C VAL A 104 3.41 -2.79 8.70
N VAL A 105 2.31 -2.07 8.85
CA VAL A 105 0.99 -2.45 8.31
C VAL A 105 0.66 -1.54 7.14
N GLU A 106 0.31 -2.13 6.02
CA GLU A 106 -0.03 -1.44 4.77
C GLU A 106 -1.44 -1.76 4.33
N THR A 107 -2.17 -0.77 3.83
CA THR A 107 -3.43 -0.97 3.13
C THR A 107 -3.36 -0.36 1.73
N GLY A 108 -3.88 -1.07 0.72
CA GLY A 108 -3.80 -0.60 -0.66
C GLY A 108 -2.44 -0.89 -1.31
N VAL A 109 -2.26 -2.11 -1.76
CA VAL A 109 -1.01 -2.60 -2.37
C VAL A 109 -0.94 -2.28 -3.86
N ALA A 110 -2.05 -2.46 -4.57
CA ALA A 110 -2.12 -2.30 -6.04
C ALA A 110 -1.01 -3.09 -6.77
N ALA A 111 -0.20 -2.44 -7.63
CA ALA A 111 0.96 -3.08 -8.26
C ALA A 111 2.07 -3.45 -7.27
N GLY A 112 2.13 -2.78 -6.11
CA GLY A 112 3.10 -3.05 -5.04
C GLY A 112 4.25 -2.04 -4.94
N TRP A 113 4.08 -0.80 -5.37
CA TRP A 113 5.12 0.23 -5.30
C TRP A 113 5.55 0.51 -3.85
N SER A 114 4.59 0.77 -2.96
CA SER A 114 4.84 0.98 -1.54
C SER A 114 5.37 -0.29 -0.88
N SER A 115 4.77 -1.45 -1.17
CA SER A 115 5.24 -2.74 -0.66
C SER A 115 6.69 -3.02 -1.05
N LEU A 116 7.06 -2.80 -2.33
CA LEU A 116 8.42 -2.99 -2.84
C LEU A 116 9.41 -2.08 -2.11
N CYS A 117 9.05 -0.81 -1.93
CA CYS A 117 9.87 0.16 -1.23
C CYS A 117 10.09 -0.23 0.24
N ILE A 118 9.04 -0.66 0.96
CA ILE A 118 9.12 -1.12 2.35
C ILE A 118 10.02 -2.36 2.46
N LEU A 119 9.81 -3.34 1.58
CA LEU A 119 10.59 -4.58 1.59
C LEU A 119 12.07 -4.35 1.28
N ARG A 120 12.41 -3.43 0.37
CA ARG A 120 13.79 -3.02 0.11
C ARG A 120 14.42 -2.32 1.30
N ALA A 121 13.68 -1.45 1.98
CA ALA A 121 14.14 -0.82 3.19
C ALA A 121 14.44 -1.86 4.28
N PHE A 122 13.58 -2.85 4.46
CA PHE A 122 13.81 -3.97 5.39
C PHE A 122 15.01 -4.83 5.00
N LYS A 123 15.17 -5.14 3.72
CA LYS A 123 16.34 -5.86 3.22
C LYS A 123 17.65 -5.14 3.56
N LYS A 124 17.66 -3.82 3.39
CA LYS A 124 18.82 -2.96 3.73
C LYS A 124 19.08 -2.91 5.24
N SER A 125 18.03 -2.93 6.06
CA SER A 125 18.14 -2.95 7.53
C SER A 125 18.42 -4.34 8.11
N GLY A 126 18.23 -5.39 7.33
CA GLY A 126 18.42 -6.78 7.76
C GLY A 126 17.28 -7.37 8.59
N PHE A 127 16.20 -6.59 8.83
CA PHE A 127 15.01 -7.04 9.58
C PHE A 127 13.76 -6.27 9.16
N GLY A 128 12.62 -6.73 9.62
CA GLY A 128 11.31 -6.11 9.45
C GLY A 128 10.28 -7.08 8.86
N LYS A 129 9.02 -6.83 9.17
CA LYS A 129 7.86 -7.57 8.65
C LYS A 129 6.79 -6.63 8.16
N LEU A 130 6.34 -6.87 6.93
CA LEU A 130 5.24 -6.16 6.29
C LEU A 130 3.97 -7.01 6.33
N TYR A 131 2.88 -6.43 6.82
CA TYR A 131 1.54 -6.98 6.73
C TYR A 131 0.71 -6.06 5.83
N SER A 132 0.21 -6.61 4.72
CA SER A 132 -0.52 -5.82 3.73
C SER A 132 -1.94 -6.33 3.53
N SER A 133 -2.86 -5.40 3.31
CA SER A 133 -4.25 -5.66 2.95
C SER A 133 -4.57 -5.03 1.61
N ASP A 134 -5.23 -5.78 0.74
CA ASP A 134 -5.77 -5.24 -0.51
C ASP A 134 -6.97 -6.06 -1.01
N PHE A 135 -7.52 -5.60 -2.13
CA PHE A 135 -8.54 -6.31 -2.89
C PHE A 135 -8.04 -6.73 -4.26
N PRO A 136 -8.45 -7.92 -4.73
CA PRO A 136 -8.17 -8.33 -6.09
C PRO A 136 -8.80 -7.41 -7.14
N TYR A 137 -8.17 -7.33 -8.30
CA TYR A 137 -8.70 -6.64 -9.48
C TYR A 137 -9.83 -7.45 -10.12
N PHE A 138 -11.05 -7.37 -9.59
CA PHE A 138 -12.21 -8.21 -9.96
C PHE A 138 -12.51 -8.34 -11.45
N ARG A 139 -12.07 -7.37 -12.27
CA ARG A 139 -12.28 -7.37 -13.72
C ARG A 139 -11.27 -8.21 -14.48
N LEU A 140 -10.19 -8.62 -13.83
CA LEU A 140 -9.10 -9.39 -14.43
C LEU A 140 -9.32 -10.90 -14.25
N LYS A 141 -8.73 -11.67 -15.13
CA LYS A 141 -8.55 -13.10 -14.92
C LYS A 141 -7.43 -13.30 -13.91
N ASP A 142 -7.63 -14.22 -12.95
CA ASP A 142 -6.66 -14.51 -11.86
C ASP A 142 -6.15 -13.23 -11.15
N PRO A 143 -7.07 -12.42 -10.58
CA PRO A 143 -6.77 -11.06 -10.14
C PRO A 143 -5.70 -10.99 -9.04
N GLU A 144 -5.56 -12.02 -8.22
CA GLU A 144 -4.58 -12.09 -7.13
C GLU A 144 -3.12 -12.09 -7.64
N LYS A 145 -2.89 -12.50 -8.90
CA LYS A 145 -1.54 -12.51 -9.51
C LYS A 145 -0.96 -11.11 -9.63
N TYR A 146 -1.81 -10.10 -9.79
CA TYR A 146 -1.39 -8.73 -10.11
C TYR A 146 -1.20 -7.85 -8.88
N ILE A 147 -1.77 -8.23 -7.72
CA ILE A 147 -1.55 -7.47 -6.48
C ILE A 147 -0.11 -7.71 -6.03
N GLY A 148 0.60 -6.60 -5.84
CA GLY A 148 2.00 -6.63 -5.41
C GLY A 148 2.95 -7.26 -6.43
N VAL A 149 2.58 -7.30 -7.71
CA VAL A 149 3.33 -8.03 -8.75
C VAL A 149 4.80 -7.60 -8.84
N ILE A 150 5.09 -6.32 -8.63
CA ILE A 150 6.48 -5.81 -8.64
C ILE A 150 7.24 -6.16 -7.36
N ALA A 151 6.54 -6.35 -6.24
CA ALA A 151 7.15 -6.63 -4.94
C ALA A 151 7.39 -8.12 -4.70
N LYS A 152 6.64 -9.00 -5.35
CA LYS A 152 6.70 -10.46 -5.13
C LYS A 152 8.08 -11.10 -5.35
N LYS A 153 8.95 -10.48 -6.13
CA LYS A 153 10.32 -10.96 -6.38
C LYS A 153 11.31 -10.59 -5.28
N GLU A 154 11.01 -9.56 -4.49
CA GLU A 154 11.90 -9.10 -3.41
C GLU A 154 11.72 -9.89 -2.11
N THR A 155 10.70 -10.72 -2.03
CA THR A 155 10.34 -11.40 -0.79
C THR A 155 11.22 -12.62 -0.53
N ASN A 156 11.99 -12.61 0.55
CA ASN A 156 12.07 -13.78 1.39
C ASN A 156 10.66 -14.00 1.94
N LEU A 157 10.05 -15.17 1.69
CA LEU A 157 8.66 -15.51 2.02
C LEU A 157 8.22 -15.19 3.46
N HIS A 158 9.16 -14.88 4.36
CA HIS A 158 8.92 -14.60 5.77
C HIS A 158 8.74 -13.11 6.10
N SER A 159 9.12 -12.19 5.21
CA SER A 159 9.07 -10.74 5.48
C SER A 159 7.78 -10.06 5.06
N TRP A 160 6.92 -10.72 4.28
CA TRP A 160 5.67 -10.16 3.77
C TRP A 160 4.47 -11.10 3.93
N ASP A 161 3.44 -10.62 4.61
CA ASP A 161 2.14 -11.30 4.77
C ASP A 161 1.06 -10.46 4.07
N LEU A 162 0.56 -10.93 2.94
CA LEU A 162 -0.41 -10.24 2.10
C LEU A 162 -1.78 -10.90 2.16
N ASP A 163 -2.80 -10.16 2.61
CA ASP A 163 -4.18 -10.61 2.73
C ASP A 163 -5.08 -9.91 1.71
N PHE A 164 -5.73 -10.68 0.83
CA PHE A 164 -6.58 -10.20 -0.26
C PHE A 164 -8.06 -9.99 0.10
N ARG A 165 -8.43 -10.19 1.37
CA ARG A 165 -9.84 -10.13 1.79
C ARG A 165 -10.33 -8.72 2.04
N GLY A 166 -9.44 -7.73 1.93
CA GLY A 166 -9.71 -6.31 2.14
C GLY A 166 -9.79 -5.89 3.59
N ASP A 167 -9.65 -4.59 3.81
CA ASP A 167 -9.39 -3.98 5.11
C ASP A 167 -10.34 -4.42 6.21
N LYS A 168 -11.65 -4.51 5.92
CA LYS A 168 -12.66 -4.91 6.92
C LYS A 168 -12.42 -6.30 7.52
N ILE A 169 -11.80 -7.20 6.76
CA ILE A 169 -11.50 -8.57 7.19
C ILE A 169 -10.02 -8.70 7.53
N SER A 170 -9.16 -8.14 6.69
CA SER A 170 -7.71 -8.29 6.81
C SER A 170 -7.15 -7.55 8.02
N LEU A 171 -7.58 -6.31 8.30
CA LEU A 171 -7.04 -5.54 9.42
C LEU A 171 -7.31 -6.17 10.80
N PRO A 172 -8.54 -6.66 11.10
CA PRO A 172 -8.75 -7.43 12.33
C PRO A 172 -7.89 -8.69 12.43
N SER A 173 -7.70 -9.40 11.31
CA SER A 173 -6.83 -10.58 11.25
C SER A 173 -5.36 -10.21 11.51
N ILE A 174 -4.88 -9.15 10.89
CA ILE A 174 -3.52 -8.62 11.10
C ILE A 174 -3.35 -8.20 12.57
N LYS A 175 -4.30 -7.44 13.13
CA LYS A 175 -4.27 -7.04 14.54
C LYS A 175 -4.18 -8.25 15.49
N SER A 176 -4.94 -9.29 15.21
CA SER A 176 -4.90 -10.54 15.99
C SER A 176 -3.52 -11.20 15.96
N LYS A 177 -2.87 -11.24 14.77
CA LYS A 177 -1.51 -11.78 14.61
C LYS A 177 -0.46 -10.94 15.37
N LEU A 178 -0.63 -9.63 15.42
CA LEU A 178 0.33 -8.71 16.03
C LEU A 178 0.20 -8.63 17.56
N GLY A 179 -0.96 -8.93 18.12
CA GLY A 179 -1.24 -8.72 19.55
C GLY A 179 -1.20 -7.23 19.95
N LYS A 180 -1.19 -6.95 21.25
CA LYS A 180 -1.18 -5.57 21.75
C LYS A 180 0.20 -4.91 21.52
N GLY A 181 0.21 -3.74 20.88
CA GLY A 181 1.35 -2.83 20.85
C GLY A 181 2.49 -3.15 19.86
N LYS A 182 2.29 -4.04 18.92
CA LYS A 182 3.36 -4.49 18.00
C LYS A 182 3.29 -3.92 16.59
N ARG A 183 2.81 -2.69 16.40
CA ARG A 183 2.88 -2.00 15.10
C ARG A 183 3.66 -0.70 15.24
N ASP A 184 4.69 -0.54 14.44
CA ASP A 184 5.57 0.61 14.54
C ASP A 184 5.21 1.69 13.53
N LEU A 185 4.65 1.29 12.36
CA LEU A 185 4.23 2.20 11.30
C LEU A 185 3.01 1.66 10.56
N VAL A 186 2.08 2.54 10.20
CA VAL A 186 0.93 2.22 9.36
C VAL A 186 0.96 3.09 8.10
N HIS A 187 0.98 2.46 6.93
CA HIS A 187 0.80 3.10 5.63
C HIS A 187 -0.63 2.82 5.13
N TYR A 188 -1.48 3.86 5.13
CA TYR A 188 -2.88 3.74 4.73
C TYR A 188 -3.13 4.39 3.38
N ASP A 189 -3.37 3.59 2.34
CA ASP A 189 -3.63 4.06 0.97
C ASP A 189 -4.80 3.32 0.26
N SER A 190 -5.77 2.80 1.00
CA SER A 190 -6.88 2.05 0.44
C SER A 190 -8.16 2.89 0.28
N ASP A 191 -8.97 2.95 1.33
CA ASP A 191 -10.26 3.65 1.34
C ASP A 191 -10.12 5.07 1.88
N LYS A 192 -10.05 6.05 0.98
CA LYS A 192 -9.84 7.47 1.31
C LYS A 192 -11.10 8.17 1.84
N SER A 193 -12.21 7.45 2.07
CA SER A 193 -13.37 8.00 2.75
C SER A 193 -13.12 8.19 4.25
N TYR A 194 -13.81 9.16 4.86
CA TYR A 194 -13.74 9.37 6.31
C TYR A 194 -14.08 8.09 7.10
N SER A 195 -15.12 7.37 6.69
CA SER A 195 -15.54 6.11 7.32
C SER A 195 -14.48 5.01 7.21
N GLY A 196 -13.81 4.91 6.05
CA GLY A 196 -12.72 3.95 5.84
C GLY A 196 -11.51 4.23 6.72
N LEU A 197 -11.07 5.48 6.76
CA LEU A 197 -9.95 5.90 7.61
C LEU A 197 -10.25 5.70 9.10
N LEU A 198 -11.46 6.11 9.55
CA LEU A 198 -11.88 5.94 10.95
C LEU A 198 -11.95 4.46 11.34
N MET A 199 -12.46 3.60 10.46
CA MET A 199 -12.46 2.15 10.66
C MET A 199 -11.04 1.62 10.86
N ALA A 200 -10.11 1.98 9.98
CA ALA A 200 -8.72 1.52 10.06
C ALA A 200 -8.04 1.98 11.36
N ILE A 201 -8.20 3.25 11.73
CA ILE A 201 -7.68 3.78 12.99
C ILE A 201 -8.25 3.02 14.20
N ASN A 202 -9.57 2.77 14.24
CA ASN A 202 -10.21 2.07 15.36
C ASN A 202 -9.77 0.59 15.46
N ILE A 203 -9.49 -0.05 14.34
CA ILE A 203 -8.96 -1.42 14.34
C ILE A 203 -7.50 -1.44 14.77
N LEU A 204 -6.69 -0.52 14.25
CA LEU A 204 -5.24 -0.53 14.44
C LEU A 204 -4.75 0.19 15.70
N LYS A 205 -5.61 0.81 16.46
CA LYS A 205 -5.30 1.36 17.80
C LYS A 205 -4.79 0.33 18.77
#